data_78955bda3e5d9d3a283e0c711c008102
#
_entry.id   78955bda3e5d9d3a283e0c711c008102
#
_cell.length_a   1.000
_cell.length_b   1.000
_cell.length_c   1.000
_cell.angle_alpha   90.00
_cell.angle_beta   90.00
_cell.angle_gamma   90.00
#
_symmetry.space_group_name_H-M   'P 1'
#
loop_
_entity.id
_entity.type
_entity.pdbx_description
1 polymer ?
#
loop_
_entity_poly.entity_id
_entity_poly.type
_entity_poly.pdbx_seq_one_letter_code
_entity_poly.pdbx_strand_id
1 'polypeptide(L)'
;MALAGTKPGTALTPADEVLPAPQPASSSSFWQTLKPFGWQGLLLVAVLALLYAPVVKLLVWQWFNDPDYGHGFLVPLLSAYLIWARRDKLRQIPRLPSAWGMVVVLFSLGLLFLGSLGAENSLSRVSILCTVCGLIVYFAGWAVLRALTFPLAFMLFAIPFPAVVYNEIVFPLQFLASKFATRMLEILNLFPIMREGNVLVLPGMRLEVVEACSGIRSLMSLLALAAGYGYVVERSVAVRWLLVIAMVPLAIVSNGTRVMITAIMANYIGSKAAQGFMHEFSGWVIFVVATILFLLLHSLITFVRKKLGWYEEGPTAALAAKVAQ
;
A
#
# COMPACT_ATOMS: atom_id res chain seq x y z
N MET A 1 73.28 -28.58 -62.75
CA MET A 1 72.73 -29.66 -61.93
C MET A 1 71.82 -29.00 -60.95
N ALA A 2 70.50 -29.00 -61.24
CA ALA A 2 69.49 -28.24 -60.58
C ALA A 2 68.76 -29.14 -59.54
N LEU A 3 68.59 -28.67 -58.34
CA LEU A 3 67.69 -29.28 -57.37
C LEU A 3 66.52 -28.30 -57.04
N ALA A 4 65.36 -28.75 -57.41
CA ALA A 4 64.09 -28.06 -57.19
C ALA A 4 63.71 -28.03 -55.71
N GLY A 5 63.43 -26.84 -55.18
CA GLY A 5 62.85 -26.65 -53.84
C GLY A 5 61.33 -26.77 -53.89
N THR A 6 60.80 -27.75 -53.20
CA THR A 6 59.39 -27.90 -52.95
C THR A 6 58.96 -26.96 -51.81
N LYS A 7 57.97 -26.08 -52.07
CA LYS A 7 57.32 -25.26 -51.07
C LYS A 7 56.39 -26.13 -50.21
N PRO A 8 56.37 -25.96 -48.87
CA PRO A 8 55.37 -26.64 -48.01
C PRO A 8 53.97 -26.00 -48.16
N GLY A 9 52.95 -26.86 -48.32
CA GLY A 9 51.56 -26.47 -48.45
C GLY A 9 51.04 -25.86 -47.15
N THR A 10 50.37 -24.74 -47.31
CA THR A 10 49.60 -24.11 -46.27
C THR A 10 48.38 -24.99 -45.93
N ALA A 11 48.40 -25.55 -44.71
CA ALA A 11 47.20 -26.20 -44.12
C ALA A 11 46.12 -25.17 -43.92
N LEU A 12 44.98 -25.37 -44.60
CA LEU A 12 43.76 -24.63 -44.35
C LEU A 12 43.25 -25.01 -42.95
N THR A 13 43.26 -24.07 -42.05
CA THR A 13 42.56 -24.17 -40.77
C THR A 13 41.05 -24.28 -41.03
N PRO A 14 40.29 -25.14 -40.33
CA PRO A 14 38.87 -25.21 -40.47
C PRO A 14 38.26 -23.85 -40.14
N ALA A 15 37.42 -23.35 -41.02
CA ALA A 15 36.67 -22.12 -40.84
C ALA A 15 35.99 -22.10 -39.45
N ASP A 16 36.22 -21.04 -38.70
CA ASP A 16 35.52 -20.73 -37.48
C ASP A 16 34.00 -20.82 -37.76
N GLU A 17 33.39 -21.85 -37.21
CA GLU A 17 31.94 -22.01 -37.19
C GLU A 17 31.38 -20.92 -36.28
N VAL A 18 31.07 -19.78 -36.89
CA VAL A 18 30.37 -18.65 -36.21
C VAL A 18 29.04 -19.18 -35.76
N LEU A 19 28.97 -19.57 -34.48
CA LEU A 19 27.68 -19.86 -33.82
C LEU A 19 26.72 -18.70 -34.08
N PRO A 20 25.54 -18.94 -34.64
CA PRO A 20 24.56 -17.86 -34.84
C PRO A 20 24.25 -17.20 -33.50
N ALA A 21 24.37 -15.87 -33.47
CA ALA A 21 24.02 -15.08 -32.31
C ALA A 21 22.62 -15.49 -31.80
N PRO A 22 22.43 -15.62 -30.50
CA PRO A 22 21.14 -15.99 -29.95
C PRO A 22 20.08 -14.98 -30.44
N GLN A 23 19.17 -15.46 -31.28
CA GLN A 23 18.07 -14.64 -31.79
C GLN A 23 17.30 -14.10 -30.56
N PRO A 24 17.00 -12.78 -30.50
CA PRO A 24 16.19 -12.25 -29.45
C PRO A 24 14.87 -13.02 -29.45
N ALA A 25 14.54 -13.64 -28.32
CA ALA A 25 13.29 -14.37 -28.15
C ALA A 25 12.15 -13.48 -28.64
N SER A 26 11.46 -13.89 -29.67
CA SER A 26 10.37 -13.15 -30.28
C SER A 26 9.40 -12.77 -29.16
N SER A 27 9.28 -11.48 -28.86
CA SER A 27 8.31 -10.96 -27.91
C SER A 27 6.91 -11.28 -28.48
N SER A 28 6.38 -12.45 -28.13
CA SER A 28 5.00 -12.76 -28.44
C SER A 28 4.15 -11.66 -27.80
N SER A 29 3.49 -10.87 -28.66
CA SER A 29 2.63 -9.78 -28.19
C SER A 29 1.62 -10.32 -27.17
N PHE A 30 1.36 -9.57 -26.12
CA PHE A 30 0.31 -9.84 -25.11
C PHE A 30 -0.98 -10.38 -25.75
N TRP A 31 -1.38 -9.79 -26.87
CA TRP A 31 -2.57 -10.16 -27.64
C TRP A 31 -2.47 -11.52 -28.36
N GLN A 32 -1.26 -11.98 -28.69
CA GLN A 32 -1.07 -13.30 -29.31
C GLN A 32 -1.18 -14.43 -28.30
N THR A 33 -0.83 -14.19 -27.04
CA THR A 33 -0.99 -15.15 -25.93
C THR A 33 -2.46 -15.26 -25.48
N LEU A 34 -3.26 -14.20 -25.69
CA LEU A 34 -4.68 -14.18 -25.34
C LEU A 34 -5.59 -14.73 -26.46
N LYS A 35 -5.12 -14.80 -27.72
CA LYS A 35 -5.91 -15.31 -28.85
C LYS A 35 -6.51 -16.71 -28.65
N PRO A 36 -5.77 -17.73 -28.10
CA PRO A 36 -6.38 -19.05 -27.85
C PRO A 36 -7.37 -19.08 -26.69
N PHE A 37 -7.38 -18.04 -25.81
CA PHE A 37 -8.25 -17.97 -24.64
C PHE A 37 -9.45 -17.03 -24.78
N GLY A 38 -9.75 -16.53 -25.96
CA GLY A 38 -10.73 -15.45 -26.15
C GLY A 38 -12.07 -15.65 -25.41
N TRP A 39 -12.83 -16.69 -25.72
CA TRP A 39 -14.10 -16.95 -25.02
C TRP A 39 -13.92 -17.61 -23.64
N GLN A 40 -12.88 -18.44 -23.47
CA GLN A 40 -12.55 -19.09 -22.20
C GLN A 40 -12.06 -18.05 -21.16
N GLY A 41 -11.23 -17.07 -21.59
CA GLY A 41 -10.85 -15.95 -20.76
C GLY A 41 -12.02 -15.08 -20.33
N LEU A 42 -12.94 -14.81 -21.28
CA LEU A 42 -14.16 -14.07 -20.98
C LEU A 42 -15.07 -14.83 -20.00
N LEU A 43 -15.22 -16.15 -20.19
CA LEU A 43 -15.97 -17.01 -19.27
C LEU A 43 -15.33 -17.01 -17.87
N LEU A 44 -14.01 -17.15 -17.76
CA LEU A 44 -13.29 -17.10 -16.48
C LEU A 44 -13.54 -15.76 -15.77
N VAL A 45 -13.40 -14.64 -16.47
CA VAL A 45 -13.67 -13.31 -15.90
C VAL A 45 -15.13 -13.20 -15.46
N ALA A 46 -16.07 -13.67 -16.25
CA ALA A 46 -17.49 -13.65 -15.91
C ALA A 46 -17.79 -14.49 -14.66
N VAL A 47 -17.26 -15.71 -14.58
CA VAL A 47 -17.43 -16.58 -13.41
C VAL A 47 -16.82 -15.94 -12.15
N LEU A 48 -15.62 -15.39 -12.24
CA LEU A 48 -14.99 -14.71 -11.11
C LEU A 48 -15.75 -13.44 -10.72
N ALA A 49 -16.23 -12.66 -11.69
CA ALA A 49 -17.06 -11.48 -11.43
C ALA A 49 -18.34 -11.85 -10.69
N LEU A 50 -19.03 -12.91 -11.11
CA LEU A 50 -20.24 -13.41 -10.44
C LEU A 50 -19.92 -13.93 -9.03
N LEU A 51 -18.85 -14.70 -8.89
CA LEU A 51 -18.43 -15.28 -7.61
C LEU A 51 -18.08 -14.21 -6.57
N TYR A 52 -17.34 -13.19 -6.97
CA TYR A 52 -16.88 -12.12 -6.09
C TYR A 52 -17.81 -10.89 -6.04
N ALA A 53 -18.87 -10.83 -6.87
CA ALA A 53 -19.80 -9.71 -6.89
C ALA A 53 -20.37 -9.33 -5.51
N PRO A 54 -20.84 -10.29 -4.67
CA PRO A 54 -21.35 -9.94 -3.34
C PRO A 54 -20.25 -9.39 -2.41
N VAL A 55 -19.03 -9.94 -2.49
CA VAL A 55 -17.89 -9.49 -1.67
C VAL A 55 -17.46 -8.07 -2.07
N VAL A 56 -17.36 -7.79 -3.37
CA VAL A 56 -17.00 -6.46 -3.90
C VAL A 56 -18.10 -5.46 -3.58
N LYS A 57 -19.38 -5.81 -3.75
CA LYS A 57 -20.51 -4.94 -3.40
C LYS A 57 -20.46 -4.51 -1.95
N LEU A 58 -20.24 -5.47 -1.03
CA LEU A 58 -20.14 -5.19 0.40
C LEU A 58 -18.91 -4.34 0.74
N LEU A 59 -17.76 -4.61 0.09
CA LEU A 59 -16.53 -3.84 0.26
C LEU A 59 -16.72 -2.38 -0.18
N VAL A 60 -17.29 -2.16 -1.36
CA VAL A 60 -17.58 -0.82 -1.89
C VAL A 60 -18.60 -0.09 -1.00
N TRP A 61 -19.67 -0.79 -0.57
CA TRP A 61 -20.64 -0.24 0.36
C TRP A 61 -19.97 0.23 1.65
N GLN A 62 -19.03 -0.54 2.21
CA GLN A 62 -18.29 -0.17 3.42
C GLN A 62 -17.40 1.05 3.19
N TRP A 63 -16.72 1.18 2.05
CA TRP A 63 -15.95 2.39 1.75
C TRP A 63 -16.80 3.66 1.68
N PHE A 64 -18.09 3.54 1.31
CA PHE A 64 -19.03 4.68 1.31
C PHE A 64 -19.58 5.01 2.68
N ASN A 65 -19.87 3.99 3.50
CA ASN A 65 -20.64 4.16 4.71
C ASN A 65 -19.78 4.14 5.99
N ASP A 66 -18.56 3.58 5.91
CA ASP A 66 -17.64 3.53 7.04
C ASP A 66 -16.53 4.58 6.82
N PRO A 67 -16.56 5.66 7.63
CA PRO A 67 -15.58 6.73 7.50
C PRO A 67 -14.13 6.27 7.69
N ASP A 68 -13.88 5.18 8.42
CA ASP A 68 -12.52 4.67 8.66
C ASP A 68 -11.88 4.09 7.40
N TYR A 69 -12.70 3.68 6.44
CA TYR A 69 -12.25 3.06 5.17
C TYR A 69 -12.51 3.90 3.92
N GLY A 70 -12.89 5.17 4.05
CA GLY A 70 -13.11 6.06 2.90
C GLY A 70 -11.92 6.21 1.95
N HIS A 71 -10.69 6.03 2.46
CA HIS A 71 -9.48 5.97 1.63
C HIS A 71 -9.43 4.73 0.71
N GLY A 72 -10.26 3.72 0.96
CA GLY A 72 -10.35 2.48 0.18
C GLY A 72 -10.60 2.70 -1.30
N PHE A 73 -11.25 3.79 -1.71
CA PHE A 73 -11.42 4.15 -3.13
C PHE A 73 -10.12 4.55 -3.81
N LEU A 74 -9.24 5.24 -3.10
CA LEU A 74 -7.98 5.75 -3.66
C LEU A 74 -6.95 4.63 -3.86
N VAL A 75 -7.00 3.60 -3.02
CA VAL A 75 -6.03 2.51 -3.04
C VAL A 75 -6.04 1.72 -4.35
N PRO A 76 -7.19 1.22 -4.88
CA PRO A 76 -7.23 0.56 -6.18
C PRO A 76 -6.81 1.48 -7.33
N LEU A 77 -7.19 2.76 -7.30
CA LEU A 77 -6.81 3.73 -8.33
C LEU A 77 -5.29 3.93 -8.36
N LEU A 78 -4.66 4.11 -7.19
CA LEU A 78 -3.22 4.25 -7.11
C LEU A 78 -2.51 2.94 -7.51
N SER A 79 -3.02 1.79 -7.09
CA SER A 79 -2.47 0.48 -7.52
C SER A 79 -2.54 0.32 -9.03
N ALA A 80 -3.67 0.65 -9.65
CA ALA A 80 -3.84 0.61 -11.10
C ALA A 80 -2.87 1.57 -11.81
N TYR A 81 -2.70 2.79 -11.29
CA TYR A 81 -1.74 3.76 -11.79
C TYR A 81 -0.30 3.23 -11.70
N LEU A 82 0.09 2.62 -10.58
CA LEU A 82 1.43 2.05 -10.40
C LEU A 82 1.71 0.90 -11.36
N ILE A 83 0.72 0.06 -11.64
CA ILE A 83 0.80 -1.01 -12.65
C ILE A 83 0.97 -0.40 -14.04
N TRP A 84 0.13 0.59 -14.38
CA TRP A 84 0.19 1.28 -15.66
C TRP A 84 1.52 2.01 -15.88
N ALA A 85 2.02 2.70 -14.87
CA ALA A 85 3.32 3.39 -14.93
C ALA A 85 4.51 2.43 -15.17
N ARG A 86 4.35 1.15 -14.83
CA ARG A 86 5.37 0.11 -15.03
C ARG A 86 5.12 -0.79 -16.24
N ARG A 87 4.11 -0.51 -17.06
CA ARG A 87 3.70 -1.36 -18.17
C ARG A 87 4.84 -1.74 -19.12
N ASP A 88 5.77 -0.82 -19.39
CA ASP A 88 6.87 -1.08 -20.32
C ASP A 88 7.90 -2.05 -19.73
N LYS A 89 8.18 -1.97 -18.43
CA LYS A 89 9.00 -2.95 -17.71
C LYS A 89 8.30 -4.31 -17.63
N LEU A 90 6.99 -4.32 -17.36
CA LEU A 90 6.22 -5.56 -17.29
C LEU A 90 6.16 -6.30 -18.63
N ARG A 91 6.16 -5.58 -19.76
CA ARG A 91 6.21 -6.16 -21.10
C ARG A 91 7.53 -6.87 -21.41
N GLN A 92 8.62 -6.46 -20.76
CA GLN A 92 9.95 -7.04 -20.95
C GLN A 92 10.21 -8.27 -20.09
N ILE A 93 9.37 -8.53 -19.07
CA ILE A 93 9.53 -9.69 -18.19
C ILE A 93 9.09 -10.96 -18.95
N PRO A 94 9.96 -12.00 -19.01
CA PRO A 94 9.60 -13.26 -19.63
C PRO A 94 8.43 -13.91 -18.86
N ARG A 95 7.45 -14.36 -19.62
CA ARG A 95 6.28 -15.03 -19.04
C ARG A 95 6.58 -16.52 -18.95
N LEU A 96 6.63 -17.00 -17.73
CA LEU A 96 6.87 -18.40 -17.41
C LEU A 96 5.67 -18.93 -16.61
N PRO A 97 4.57 -19.33 -17.29
CA PRO A 97 3.39 -19.87 -16.62
C PRO A 97 3.74 -20.98 -15.65
N SER A 98 3.05 -21.04 -14.51
CA SER A 98 3.34 -22.03 -13.46
C SER A 98 2.08 -22.66 -12.91
N ALA A 99 2.01 -23.98 -12.88
CA ALA A 99 0.89 -24.72 -12.30
C ALA A 99 0.67 -24.42 -10.80
N TRP A 100 1.69 -23.93 -10.09
CA TRP A 100 1.55 -23.46 -8.71
C TRP A 100 0.52 -22.33 -8.55
N GLY A 101 0.28 -21.57 -9.62
CA GLY A 101 -0.79 -20.58 -9.65
C GLY A 101 -2.16 -21.20 -9.38
N MET A 102 -2.43 -22.40 -9.88
CA MET A 102 -3.69 -23.12 -9.61
C MET A 102 -3.82 -23.48 -8.12
N VAL A 103 -2.73 -23.89 -7.49
CA VAL A 103 -2.73 -24.19 -6.04
C VAL A 103 -3.10 -22.93 -5.23
N VAL A 104 -2.54 -21.77 -5.62
CA VAL A 104 -2.89 -20.47 -4.99
C VAL A 104 -4.35 -20.11 -5.23
N VAL A 105 -4.89 -20.35 -6.42
CA VAL A 105 -6.32 -20.13 -6.71
C VAL A 105 -7.20 -21.04 -5.88
N LEU A 106 -6.91 -22.34 -5.79
CA LEU A 106 -7.68 -23.27 -4.97
C LEU A 106 -7.63 -22.88 -3.48
N PHE A 107 -6.46 -22.49 -2.98
CA PHE A 107 -6.32 -21.97 -1.62
C PHE A 107 -7.19 -20.72 -1.41
N SER A 108 -7.21 -19.80 -2.39
CA SER A 108 -8.01 -18.57 -2.29
C SER A 108 -9.53 -18.86 -2.29
N LEU A 109 -9.98 -19.85 -3.07
CA LEU A 109 -11.38 -20.30 -3.03
C LEU A 109 -11.72 -20.95 -1.68
N GLY A 110 -10.78 -21.67 -1.06
CA GLY A 110 -10.90 -22.16 0.31
C GLY A 110 -11.06 -21.02 1.32
N LEU A 111 -10.26 -19.94 1.20
CA LEU A 111 -10.41 -18.73 2.03
C LEU A 111 -11.77 -18.05 1.81
N LEU A 112 -12.25 -17.96 0.56
CA LEU A 112 -13.57 -17.42 0.25
C LEU A 112 -14.67 -18.23 0.93
N PHE A 113 -14.59 -19.57 0.83
CA PHE A 113 -15.55 -20.49 1.44
C PHE A 113 -15.54 -20.36 2.96
N LEU A 114 -14.38 -20.38 3.61
CA LEU A 114 -14.24 -20.23 5.05
C LEU A 114 -14.75 -18.84 5.52
N GLY A 115 -14.42 -17.78 4.78
CA GLY A 115 -14.89 -16.43 5.09
C GLY A 115 -16.42 -16.31 4.98
N SER A 116 -17.03 -16.97 4.00
CA SER A 116 -18.49 -16.97 3.84
C SER A 116 -19.20 -17.80 4.91
N LEU A 117 -18.64 -18.94 5.34
CA LEU A 117 -19.19 -19.76 6.41
C LEU A 117 -19.05 -19.11 7.78
N GLY A 118 -17.89 -18.50 8.05
CA GLY A 118 -17.58 -17.84 9.32
C GLY A 118 -18.16 -16.42 9.43
N ALA A 119 -18.92 -15.94 8.45
CA ALA A 119 -19.37 -14.55 8.34
C ALA A 119 -18.21 -13.52 8.48
N GLU A 120 -16.97 -13.94 8.15
CA GLU A 120 -15.76 -13.11 8.26
C GLU A 120 -15.42 -12.47 6.90
N ASN A 121 -15.91 -11.26 6.73
CA ASN A 121 -15.80 -10.52 5.47
C ASN A 121 -14.36 -10.24 5.06
N SER A 122 -13.43 -10.10 6.01
CA SER A 122 -12.03 -9.78 5.71
C SER A 122 -11.32 -10.95 5.01
N LEU A 123 -11.59 -12.20 5.41
CA LEU A 123 -11.08 -13.39 4.73
C LEU A 123 -11.58 -13.47 3.29
N SER A 124 -12.89 -13.24 3.09
CA SER A 124 -13.49 -13.22 1.75
C SER A 124 -12.87 -12.14 0.85
N ARG A 125 -12.49 -10.99 1.39
CA ARG A 125 -11.84 -9.89 0.66
C ARG A 125 -10.37 -10.19 0.34
N VAL A 126 -9.63 -10.76 1.30
CA VAL A 126 -8.24 -11.19 1.09
C VAL A 126 -8.18 -12.27 0.01
N SER A 127 -9.19 -13.15 -0.07
CA SER A 127 -9.25 -14.18 -1.11
C SER A 127 -9.28 -13.60 -2.52
N ILE A 128 -9.85 -12.39 -2.75
CA ILE A 128 -9.79 -11.71 -4.05
C ILE A 128 -8.34 -11.47 -4.47
N LEU A 129 -7.52 -10.92 -3.56
CA LEU A 129 -6.11 -10.66 -3.84
C LEU A 129 -5.33 -11.95 -4.08
N CYS A 130 -5.59 -12.98 -3.28
CA CYS A 130 -4.98 -14.29 -3.47
C CYS A 130 -5.37 -14.91 -4.82
N THR A 131 -6.64 -14.79 -5.25
CA THR A 131 -7.09 -15.24 -6.57
C THR A 131 -6.35 -14.49 -7.68
N VAL A 132 -6.26 -13.17 -7.60
CA VAL A 132 -5.52 -12.35 -8.58
C VAL A 132 -4.05 -12.76 -8.62
N CYS A 133 -3.39 -12.94 -7.47
CA CYS A 133 -2.02 -13.42 -7.40
C CYS A 133 -1.86 -14.82 -8.04
N GLY A 134 -2.77 -15.74 -7.74
CA GLY A 134 -2.77 -17.09 -8.31
C GLY A 134 -2.93 -17.08 -9.82
N LEU A 135 -3.83 -16.28 -10.35
CA LEU A 135 -4.03 -16.12 -11.80
C LEU A 135 -2.81 -15.50 -12.47
N ILE A 136 -2.16 -14.50 -11.85
CA ILE A 136 -0.92 -13.92 -12.36
C ILE A 136 0.18 -14.99 -12.44
N VAL A 137 0.35 -15.80 -11.40
CA VAL A 137 1.33 -16.90 -11.39
C VAL A 137 0.99 -17.94 -12.45
N TYR A 138 -0.28 -18.30 -12.57
CA TYR A 138 -0.73 -19.31 -13.51
C TYR A 138 -0.50 -18.90 -14.97
N PHE A 139 -0.85 -17.66 -15.35
CA PHE A 139 -0.76 -17.19 -16.73
C PHE A 139 0.57 -16.51 -17.07
N ALA A 140 1.19 -15.81 -16.11
CA ALA A 140 2.35 -14.96 -16.37
C ALA A 140 3.60 -15.38 -15.57
N GLY A 141 3.44 -16.16 -14.51
CA GLY A 141 4.53 -16.68 -13.71
C GLY A 141 4.99 -15.79 -12.54
N TRP A 142 5.89 -16.35 -11.74
CA TRP A 142 6.39 -15.72 -10.51
C TRP A 142 7.17 -14.42 -10.73
N ALA A 143 7.86 -14.29 -11.89
CA ALA A 143 8.61 -13.08 -12.20
C ALA A 143 7.69 -11.85 -12.34
N VAL A 144 6.53 -12.02 -12.99
CA VAL A 144 5.53 -10.96 -13.12
C VAL A 144 4.88 -10.66 -11.76
N LEU A 145 4.55 -11.69 -10.96
CA LEU A 145 4.02 -11.47 -9.61
C LEU A 145 4.98 -10.66 -8.74
N ARG A 146 6.29 -10.99 -8.75
CA ARG A 146 7.31 -10.22 -8.01
C ARG A 146 7.37 -8.76 -8.44
N ALA A 147 7.23 -8.47 -9.74
CA ALA A 147 7.19 -7.10 -10.23
C ALA A 147 5.93 -6.34 -9.78
N LEU A 148 4.82 -7.04 -9.54
CA LEU A 148 3.54 -6.51 -9.09
C LEU A 148 3.34 -6.60 -7.56
N THR A 149 4.33 -7.11 -6.80
CA THR A 149 4.19 -7.34 -5.35
C THR A 149 3.73 -6.09 -4.61
N PHE A 150 4.34 -4.93 -4.88
CA PHE A 150 3.95 -3.70 -4.18
C PHE A 150 2.53 -3.24 -4.52
N PRO A 151 2.13 -3.05 -5.79
CA PRO A 151 0.75 -2.67 -6.12
C PRO A 151 -0.29 -3.62 -5.53
N LEU A 152 -0.04 -4.93 -5.56
CA LEU A 152 -0.96 -5.92 -5.00
C LEU A 152 -0.97 -5.89 -3.47
N ALA A 153 0.19 -5.81 -2.81
CA ALA A 153 0.26 -5.66 -1.36
C ALA A 153 -0.38 -4.35 -0.88
N PHE A 154 -0.24 -3.28 -1.66
CA PHE A 154 -0.87 -1.98 -1.37
C PHE A 154 -2.40 -2.07 -1.33
N MET A 155 -3.01 -2.98 -2.10
CA MET A 155 -4.46 -3.25 -2.05
C MET A 155 -4.94 -3.71 -0.68
N LEU A 156 -4.07 -4.23 0.19
CA LEU A 156 -4.44 -4.60 1.57
C LEU A 156 -4.94 -3.39 2.38
N PHE A 157 -4.48 -2.17 2.08
CA PHE A 157 -5.00 -0.96 2.73
C PHE A 157 -6.47 -0.66 2.39
N ALA A 158 -7.00 -1.24 1.32
CA ALA A 158 -8.41 -1.11 0.96
C ALA A 158 -9.31 -2.14 1.67
N ILE A 159 -8.72 -3.15 2.32
CA ILE A 159 -9.44 -4.24 2.96
C ILE A 159 -9.60 -3.93 4.46
N PRO A 160 -10.82 -3.81 4.97
CA PRO A 160 -11.07 -3.67 6.40
C PRO A 160 -10.54 -4.87 7.20
N PHE A 161 -9.98 -4.57 8.37
CA PHE A 161 -9.49 -5.59 9.28
C PHE A 161 -10.65 -6.44 9.84
N PRO A 162 -10.38 -7.71 10.22
CA PRO A 162 -11.26 -8.47 11.09
C PRO A 162 -11.55 -7.71 12.38
N ALA A 163 -12.78 -7.79 12.90
CA ALA A 163 -13.19 -7.04 14.09
C ALA A 163 -12.26 -7.28 15.30
N VAL A 164 -11.77 -8.50 15.46
CA VAL A 164 -10.82 -8.85 16.53
C VAL A 164 -9.51 -8.06 16.37
N VAL A 165 -8.92 -8.04 15.18
CA VAL A 165 -7.67 -7.32 14.91
C VAL A 165 -7.89 -5.81 15.01
N TYR A 166 -9.03 -5.32 14.53
CA TYR A 166 -9.41 -3.92 14.64
C TYR A 166 -9.43 -3.45 16.10
N ASN A 167 -10.11 -4.18 16.98
CA ASN A 167 -10.21 -3.83 18.39
C ASN A 167 -8.85 -3.88 19.12
N GLU A 168 -8.01 -4.86 18.80
CA GLU A 168 -6.64 -4.96 19.35
C GLU A 168 -5.75 -3.77 18.97
N ILE A 169 -6.07 -3.07 17.89
CA ILE A 169 -5.37 -1.85 17.47
C ILE A 169 -6.03 -0.60 18.07
N VAL A 170 -7.36 -0.54 18.05
CA VAL A 170 -8.13 0.65 18.46
C VAL A 170 -7.98 0.94 19.94
N PHE A 171 -8.10 -0.07 20.82
CA PHE A 171 -8.03 0.15 22.28
C PHE A 171 -6.69 0.74 22.73
N PRO A 172 -5.52 0.21 22.35
CA PRO A 172 -4.25 0.86 22.67
C PRO A 172 -4.13 2.30 22.12
N LEU A 173 -4.66 2.56 20.91
CA LEU A 173 -4.62 3.90 20.33
C LEU A 173 -5.47 4.90 21.10
N GLN A 174 -6.69 4.50 21.52
CA GLN A 174 -7.54 5.32 22.39
C GLN A 174 -6.85 5.64 23.72
N PHE A 175 -6.23 4.62 24.33
CA PHE A 175 -5.50 4.78 25.59
C PHE A 175 -4.30 5.71 25.43
N LEU A 176 -3.51 5.57 24.35
CA LEU A 176 -2.38 6.46 24.07
C LEU A 176 -2.82 7.89 23.79
N ALA A 177 -3.91 8.07 23.03
CA ALA A 177 -4.45 9.38 22.72
C ALA A 177 -4.98 10.09 24.00
N SER A 178 -5.73 9.37 24.84
CA SER A 178 -6.23 9.92 26.13
C SER A 178 -5.07 10.26 27.07
N LYS A 179 -4.06 9.40 27.18
CA LYS A 179 -2.85 9.65 27.98
C LYS A 179 -2.08 10.88 27.50
N PHE A 180 -1.90 11.01 26.19
CA PHE A 180 -1.22 12.16 25.58
C PHE A 180 -2.00 13.46 25.85
N ALA A 181 -3.32 13.44 25.58
CA ALA A 181 -4.19 14.61 25.78
C ALA A 181 -4.18 15.07 27.24
N THR A 182 -4.35 14.14 28.20
CA THR A 182 -4.31 14.45 29.63
C THR A 182 -2.96 15.09 30.01
N ARG A 183 -1.86 14.47 29.58
CA ARG A 183 -0.52 14.98 29.92
C ARG A 183 -0.27 16.39 29.36
N MET A 184 -0.73 16.66 28.14
CA MET A 184 -0.61 17.99 27.55
C MET A 184 -1.47 19.02 28.28
N LEU A 185 -2.72 18.67 28.64
CA LEU A 185 -3.61 19.54 29.40
C LEU A 185 -3.08 19.83 30.81
N GLU A 186 -2.50 18.86 31.49
CA GLU A 186 -1.81 19.05 32.77
C GLU A 186 -0.62 20.05 32.65
N ILE A 187 0.22 19.88 31.62
CA ILE A 187 1.36 20.78 31.34
C ILE A 187 0.88 22.21 31.07
N LEU A 188 -0.19 22.36 30.29
CA LEU A 188 -0.79 23.66 29.97
C LEU A 188 -1.54 24.27 31.15
N ASN A 189 -1.85 23.51 32.19
CA ASN A 189 -2.55 23.92 33.40
C ASN A 189 -3.85 24.73 33.13
N LEU A 190 -4.61 24.32 32.12
CA LEU A 190 -5.81 25.05 31.67
C LEU A 190 -7.02 24.83 32.60
N PHE A 191 -7.21 23.62 33.10
CA PHE A 191 -8.27 23.20 34.01
C PHE A 191 -7.93 21.86 34.68
N PRO A 192 -8.55 21.54 35.84
CA PRO A 192 -8.38 20.24 36.47
C PRO A 192 -8.84 19.11 35.54
N ILE A 193 -7.99 18.11 35.32
CA ILE A 193 -8.32 16.94 34.51
C ILE A 193 -7.87 15.66 35.20
N MET A 194 -8.70 14.63 35.12
CA MET A 194 -8.39 13.28 35.55
C MET A 194 -8.67 12.32 34.42
N ARG A 195 -7.94 11.22 34.33
CA ARG A 195 -8.13 10.19 33.33
C ARG A 195 -8.50 8.85 33.98
N GLU A 196 -9.59 8.27 33.53
CA GLU A 196 -10.03 6.92 33.90
C GLU A 196 -10.03 6.04 32.64
N GLY A 197 -8.93 5.31 32.40
CA GLY A 197 -8.78 4.51 31.16
C GLY A 197 -8.70 5.37 29.90
N ASN A 198 -9.73 5.28 29.03
CA ASN A 198 -9.90 6.10 27.82
C ASN A 198 -10.89 7.27 28.05
N VAL A 199 -11.40 7.47 29.28
CA VAL A 199 -12.30 8.56 29.63
C VAL A 199 -11.54 9.71 30.27
N LEU A 200 -11.74 10.93 29.78
CA LEU A 200 -11.24 12.17 30.34
C LEU A 200 -12.33 12.78 31.24
N VAL A 201 -12.06 12.93 32.53
CA VAL A 201 -12.95 13.57 33.48
C VAL A 201 -12.60 15.05 33.57
N LEU A 202 -13.48 15.89 33.07
CA LEU A 202 -13.38 17.34 32.99
C LEU A 202 -14.28 17.97 34.09
N PRO A 203 -14.08 19.25 34.48
CA PRO A 203 -15.00 19.95 35.36
C PRO A 203 -16.43 19.93 34.78
N GLY A 204 -17.33 19.20 35.42
CA GLY A 204 -18.75 19.12 35.07
C GLY A 204 -19.11 18.14 33.96
N MET A 205 -18.15 17.38 33.36
CA MET A 205 -18.47 16.37 32.34
C MET A 205 -17.43 15.26 32.23
N ARG A 206 -17.87 14.16 31.61
CA ARG A 206 -17.00 13.06 31.21
C ARG A 206 -16.92 13.01 29.67
N LEU A 207 -15.70 12.98 29.14
CA LEU A 207 -15.45 12.87 27.70
C LEU A 207 -14.81 11.50 27.43
N GLU A 208 -15.58 10.60 26.84
CA GLU A 208 -15.08 9.32 26.41
C GLU A 208 -14.38 9.43 25.05
N VAL A 209 -13.17 8.87 24.95
CA VAL A 209 -12.43 8.76 23.69
C VAL A 209 -13.01 7.54 22.95
N VAL A 210 -14.07 7.79 22.17
CA VAL A 210 -14.78 6.77 21.39
C VAL A 210 -13.99 6.35 20.13
N GLU A 211 -14.47 5.34 19.41
CA GLU A 211 -13.82 4.82 18.19
C GLU A 211 -13.53 5.92 17.16
N ALA A 212 -14.46 6.86 16.97
CA ALA A 212 -14.26 8.02 16.08
C ALA A 212 -13.04 8.89 16.46
N CYS A 213 -12.61 8.84 17.73
CA CYS A 213 -11.43 9.52 18.27
C CYS A 213 -10.22 8.59 18.48
N SER A 214 -10.32 7.31 18.09
CA SER A 214 -9.22 6.34 18.24
C SER A 214 -7.99 6.68 17.38
N GLY A 215 -8.21 7.43 16.29
CA GLY A 215 -7.18 7.79 15.32
C GLY A 215 -6.85 6.70 14.32
N ILE A 216 -7.55 5.56 14.33
CA ILE A 216 -7.29 4.48 13.38
C ILE A 216 -7.52 4.91 11.93
N ARG A 217 -8.55 5.73 11.68
CA ARG A 217 -8.80 6.35 10.37
C ARG A 217 -7.60 7.13 9.86
N SER A 218 -7.09 8.03 10.70
CA SER A 218 -5.91 8.85 10.36
C SER A 218 -4.66 7.98 10.22
N LEU A 219 -4.46 7.00 11.10
CA LEU A 219 -3.32 6.08 11.06
C LEU A 219 -3.32 5.30 9.74
N MET A 220 -4.43 4.66 9.36
CA MET A 220 -4.52 3.86 8.13
C MET A 220 -4.34 4.71 6.88
N SER A 221 -4.98 5.87 6.81
CA SER A 221 -4.85 6.79 5.69
C SER A 221 -3.41 7.33 5.56
N LEU A 222 -2.76 7.68 6.69
CA LEU A 222 -1.38 8.16 6.70
C LEU A 222 -0.38 7.04 6.38
N LEU A 223 -0.59 5.81 6.85
CA LEU A 223 0.23 4.66 6.47
C LEU A 223 0.12 4.34 4.98
N ALA A 224 -1.09 4.37 4.42
CA ALA A 224 -1.30 4.20 2.99
C ALA A 224 -0.62 5.33 2.20
N LEU A 225 -0.76 6.59 2.64
CA LEU A 225 -0.07 7.73 2.05
C LEU A 225 1.46 7.55 2.06
N ALA A 226 2.04 7.19 3.23
CA ALA A 226 3.48 7.00 3.37
C ALA A 226 4.02 5.85 2.53
N ALA A 227 3.30 4.73 2.48
CA ALA A 227 3.66 3.58 1.66
C ALA A 227 3.61 3.92 0.16
N GLY A 228 2.51 4.53 -0.31
CA GLY A 228 2.35 4.93 -1.71
C GLY A 228 3.35 6.00 -2.12
N TYR A 229 3.47 7.07 -1.34
CA TYR A 229 4.43 8.15 -1.58
C TYR A 229 5.87 7.65 -1.56
N GLY A 230 6.26 6.92 -0.51
CA GLY A 230 7.62 6.38 -0.39
C GLY A 230 7.99 5.46 -1.55
N TYR A 231 7.03 4.67 -2.04
CA TYR A 231 7.28 3.80 -3.18
C TYR A 231 7.50 4.56 -4.50
N VAL A 232 6.80 5.67 -4.70
CA VAL A 232 6.91 6.51 -5.90
C VAL A 232 8.17 7.38 -5.85
N VAL A 233 8.48 7.96 -4.69
CA VAL A 233 9.50 9.03 -4.57
C VAL A 233 10.87 8.46 -4.21
N GLU A 234 10.93 7.47 -3.31
CA GLU A 234 12.19 6.95 -2.78
C GLU A 234 12.66 5.67 -3.47
N ARG A 235 14.00 5.57 -3.71
CA ARG A 235 14.63 4.32 -4.19
C ARG A 235 15.01 3.40 -3.04
N SER A 236 15.52 3.96 -1.96
CA SER A 236 16.00 3.19 -0.82
C SER A 236 14.85 2.52 -0.07
N VAL A 237 14.89 1.19 0.00
CA VAL A 237 13.89 0.40 0.75
C VAL A 237 13.92 0.74 2.23
N ALA A 238 15.10 1.00 2.79
CA ALA A 238 15.26 1.39 4.20
C ALA A 238 14.54 2.71 4.50
N VAL A 239 14.64 3.71 3.60
CA VAL A 239 13.94 5.00 3.79
C VAL A 239 12.43 4.83 3.61
N ARG A 240 11.96 3.99 2.70
CA ARG A 240 10.52 3.68 2.57
C ARG A 240 9.95 3.13 3.88
N TRP A 241 10.63 2.17 4.48
CA TRP A 241 10.23 1.61 5.78
C TRP A 241 10.34 2.64 6.90
N LEU A 242 11.41 3.46 6.93
CA LEU A 242 11.55 4.54 7.91
C LEU A 242 10.37 5.51 7.83
N LEU A 243 9.95 5.92 6.63
CA LEU A 243 8.80 6.79 6.42
C LEU A 243 7.50 6.16 6.92
N VAL A 244 7.27 4.88 6.61
CA VAL A 244 6.06 4.16 7.08
C VAL A 244 6.06 4.03 8.59
N ILE A 245 7.18 3.64 9.21
CA ILE A 245 7.30 3.48 10.67
C ILE A 245 7.13 4.83 11.38
N ALA A 246 7.67 5.90 10.83
CA ALA A 246 7.55 7.25 11.40
C ALA A 246 6.11 7.77 11.40
N MET A 247 5.22 7.22 10.53
CA MET A 247 3.81 7.58 10.56
C MET A 247 3.09 7.13 11.82
N VAL A 248 3.51 6.05 12.46
CA VAL A 248 2.87 5.54 13.69
C VAL A 248 2.96 6.57 14.82
N PRO A 249 4.15 7.04 15.27
CA PRO A 249 4.22 8.06 16.30
C PRO A 249 3.58 9.39 15.86
N LEU A 250 3.71 9.76 14.59
CA LEU A 250 3.10 10.98 14.07
C LEU A 250 1.57 10.93 14.14
N ALA A 251 0.95 9.79 13.79
CA ALA A 251 -0.49 9.59 13.89
C ALA A 251 -0.95 9.61 15.36
N ILE A 252 -0.22 9.00 16.28
CA ILE A 252 -0.54 8.99 17.72
C ILE A 252 -0.52 10.41 18.28
N VAL A 253 0.54 11.19 18.00
CA VAL A 253 0.66 12.58 18.46
C VAL A 253 -0.43 13.45 17.85
N SER A 254 -0.67 13.32 16.55
CA SER A 254 -1.72 14.07 15.85
C SER A 254 -3.11 13.76 16.42
N ASN A 255 -3.41 12.48 16.67
CA ASN A 255 -4.68 12.10 17.25
C ASN A 255 -4.82 12.53 18.71
N GLY A 256 -3.77 12.40 19.52
CA GLY A 256 -3.74 12.90 20.90
C GLY A 256 -3.95 14.41 20.97
N THR A 257 -3.40 15.18 20.02
CA THR A 257 -3.64 16.61 19.87
C THR A 257 -5.10 16.89 19.54
N ARG A 258 -5.72 16.08 18.67
CA ARG A 258 -7.17 16.18 18.38
C ARG A 258 -8.01 15.99 19.63
N VAL A 259 -7.72 14.94 20.42
CA VAL A 259 -8.43 14.66 21.68
C VAL A 259 -8.24 15.82 22.67
N MET A 260 -7.05 16.38 22.78
CA MET A 260 -6.77 17.54 23.60
C MET A 260 -7.59 18.76 23.18
N ILE A 261 -7.62 19.10 21.88
CA ILE A 261 -8.41 20.20 21.36
C ILE A 261 -9.91 19.98 21.63
N THR A 262 -10.40 18.75 21.40
CA THR A 262 -11.80 18.38 21.70
C THR A 262 -12.13 18.56 23.18
N ALA A 263 -11.23 18.19 24.09
CA ALA A 263 -11.42 18.39 25.54
C ALA A 263 -11.44 19.89 25.91
N ILE A 264 -10.57 20.71 25.32
CA ILE A 264 -10.58 22.16 25.51
C ILE A 264 -11.92 22.75 25.06
N MET A 265 -12.37 22.39 23.85
CA MET A 265 -13.64 22.87 23.32
C MET A 265 -14.84 22.41 24.19
N ALA A 266 -14.82 21.14 24.63
CA ALA A 266 -15.87 20.61 25.51
C ALA A 266 -15.97 21.40 26.81
N ASN A 267 -14.83 21.75 27.42
CA ASN A 267 -14.77 22.46 28.69
C ASN A 267 -15.21 23.94 28.57
N TYR A 268 -14.80 24.65 27.48
CA TYR A 268 -15.06 26.10 27.38
C TYR A 268 -16.31 26.44 26.57
N ILE A 269 -16.71 25.64 25.60
CA ILE A 269 -17.83 25.92 24.69
C ILE A 269 -19.00 24.97 24.96
N GLY A 270 -18.73 23.82 25.56
CA GLY A 270 -19.74 22.79 25.89
C GLY A 270 -19.70 21.57 24.97
N SER A 271 -20.34 20.49 25.44
CA SER A 271 -20.31 19.17 24.79
C SER A 271 -20.86 19.16 23.35
N LYS A 272 -21.91 19.99 23.08
CA LYS A 272 -22.49 20.08 21.73
C LYS A 272 -21.53 20.64 20.69
N ALA A 273 -20.65 21.58 21.06
CA ALA A 273 -19.66 22.15 20.18
C ALA A 273 -18.49 21.17 19.93
N ALA A 274 -18.17 20.34 20.93
CA ALA A 274 -17.14 19.30 20.80
C ALA A 274 -17.60 18.10 19.93
N GLN A 275 -18.91 17.94 19.75
CA GLN A 275 -19.53 16.92 18.91
C GLN A 275 -20.01 17.53 17.59
N GLY A 276 -20.13 16.77 16.52
CA GLY A 276 -20.63 17.23 15.23
C GLY A 276 -19.57 17.88 14.34
N PHE A 277 -19.93 18.94 13.61
CA PHE A 277 -19.10 19.56 12.56
C PHE A 277 -17.67 19.91 13.01
N MET A 278 -17.49 20.47 14.21
CA MET A 278 -16.17 20.82 14.74
C MET A 278 -15.30 19.59 14.97
N HIS A 279 -15.91 18.47 15.35
CA HIS A 279 -15.21 17.20 15.51
C HIS A 279 -14.67 16.67 14.15
N GLU A 280 -15.50 16.68 13.11
CA GLU A 280 -15.08 16.28 11.76
C GLU A 280 -14.05 17.24 11.18
N PHE A 281 -14.27 18.55 11.31
CA PHE A 281 -13.36 19.59 10.85
C PHE A 281 -11.98 19.49 11.52
N SER A 282 -11.93 19.27 12.85
CA SER A 282 -10.67 19.07 13.56
C SER A 282 -9.89 17.86 13.02
N GLY A 283 -10.58 16.78 12.67
CA GLY A 283 -9.97 15.60 12.04
C GLY A 283 -9.30 15.92 10.71
N TRP A 284 -9.95 16.73 9.87
CA TRP A 284 -9.43 17.20 8.59
C TRP A 284 -8.18 18.07 8.78
N VAL A 285 -8.25 19.06 9.65
CA VAL A 285 -7.13 19.96 9.94
C VAL A 285 -5.91 19.18 10.43
N ILE A 286 -6.11 18.26 11.36
CA ILE A 286 -5.03 17.46 11.94
C ILE A 286 -4.43 16.50 10.90
N PHE A 287 -5.25 15.92 10.02
CA PHE A 287 -4.75 15.09 8.93
C PHE A 287 -3.85 15.90 7.98
N VAL A 288 -4.24 17.13 7.63
CA VAL A 288 -3.42 18.02 6.80
C VAL A 288 -2.12 18.39 7.51
N VAL A 289 -2.19 18.73 8.80
CA VAL A 289 -0.98 19.04 9.60
C VAL A 289 -0.05 17.83 9.67
N ALA A 290 -0.58 16.62 9.93
CA ALA A 290 0.21 15.40 9.95
C ALA A 290 0.87 15.11 8.58
N THR A 291 0.15 15.37 7.49
CA THR A 291 0.70 15.23 6.12
C THR A 291 1.83 16.23 5.89
N ILE A 292 1.69 17.49 6.31
CA ILE A 292 2.75 18.50 6.20
C ILE A 292 3.97 18.08 7.02
N LEU A 293 3.78 17.66 8.27
CA LEU A 293 4.88 17.17 9.12
C LEU A 293 5.58 15.95 8.51
N PHE A 294 4.84 15.05 7.89
CA PHE A 294 5.41 13.93 7.14
C PHE A 294 6.30 14.38 5.98
N LEU A 295 5.83 15.33 5.17
CA LEU A 295 6.61 15.88 4.07
C LEU A 295 7.86 16.63 4.56
N LEU A 296 7.75 17.36 5.66
CA LEU A 296 8.89 18.00 6.31
C LEU A 296 9.90 16.98 6.84
N LEU A 297 9.43 15.90 7.46
CA LEU A 297 10.28 14.79 7.91
C LEU A 297 11.02 14.16 6.73
N HIS A 298 10.33 13.87 5.63
CA HIS A 298 10.95 13.34 4.41
C HIS A 298 11.98 14.33 3.85
N SER A 299 11.65 15.61 3.80
CA SER A 299 12.58 16.68 3.36
C SER A 299 13.82 16.73 4.24
N LEU A 300 13.67 16.64 5.57
CA LEU A 300 14.77 16.59 6.53
C LEU A 300 15.66 15.37 6.30
N ILE A 301 15.05 14.18 6.16
CA ILE A 301 15.79 12.93 5.88
C ILE A 301 16.60 13.08 4.59
N THR A 302 15.97 13.62 3.55
CA THR A 302 16.61 13.86 2.25
C THR A 302 17.76 14.86 2.36
N PHE A 303 17.58 15.97 3.11
CA PHE A 303 18.61 16.97 3.36
C PHE A 303 19.82 16.38 4.08
N VAL A 304 19.58 15.61 5.16
CA VAL A 304 20.64 14.93 5.92
C VAL A 304 21.40 13.94 5.03
N ARG A 305 20.69 13.12 4.24
CA ARG A 305 21.32 12.16 3.34
C ARG A 305 22.15 12.83 2.25
N LYS A 306 21.67 13.96 1.69
CA LYS A 306 22.46 14.75 0.74
C LYS A 306 23.75 15.28 1.39
N LYS A 307 23.66 15.79 2.60
CA LYS A 307 24.82 16.33 3.33
C LYS A 307 25.85 15.25 3.69
N LEU A 308 25.37 14.01 3.93
CA LEU A 308 26.23 12.84 4.21
C LEU A 308 26.73 12.11 2.96
N GLY A 309 26.35 12.54 1.74
CA GLY A 309 26.73 11.88 0.49
C GLY A 309 26.01 10.53 0.25
N TRP A 310 24.93 10.24 0.97
CA TRP A 310 24.16 8.97 0.88
C TRP A 310 22.89 9.09 0.03
N TYR A 311 22.73 10.21 -0.66
CA TYR A 311 21.53 10.46 -1.45
C TYR A 311 21.66 9.90 -2.86
N GLU A 312 20.74 9.01 -3.22
CA GLU A 312 20.49 8.58 -4.61
C GLU A 312 19.23 9.28 -5.12
N GLU A 313 19.29 9.83 -6.33
CA GLU A 313 18.12 10.48 -6.95
C GLU A 313 16.96 9.50 -7.10
N GLY A 314 15.79 9.89 -6.60
CA GLY A 314 14.57 9.11 -6.66
C GLY A 314 14.04 8.92 -8.10
N PRO A 315 13.14 7.96 -8.34
CA PRO A 315 12.58 7.69 -9.67
C PRO A 315 11.89 8.90 -10.31
N THR A 316 11.27 9.75 -9.51
CA THR A 316 10.57 10.97 -9.97
C THR A 316 11.52 12.07 -10.39
N ALA A 317 12.67 12.25 -9.74
CA ALA A 317 13.68 13.22 -10.14
C ALA A 317 14.29 12.85 -11.51
N ALA A 318 14.54 11.55 -11.73
CA ALA A 318 15.00 11.03 -13.02
C ALA A 318 13.95 11.21 -14.14
N LEU A 319 12.67 11.16 -13.82
CA LEU A 319 11.59 11.42 -14.78
C LEU A 319 11.46 12.92 -15.11
N ALA A 320 11.53 13.79 -14.10
CA ALA A 320 11.51 15.24 -14.27
C ALA A 320 12.68 15.74 -15.12
N ALA A 321 13.87 15.19 -14.89
CA ALA A 321 15.05 15.51 -15.70
C ALA A 321 14.91 15.08 -17.17
N LYS A 322 14.18 13.98 -17.45
CA LYS A 322 13.88 13.52 -18.82
C LYS A 322 12.81 14.34 -19.54
N VAL A 323 11.92 14.99 -18.80
CA VAL A 323 10.87 15.85 -19.36
C VAL A 323 11.39 17.27 -19.63
N ALA A 324 12.46 17.66 -18.94
CA ALA A 324 13.10 18.96 -19.09
C ALA A 324 14.18 19.01 -20.21
N GLN A 325 14.53 17.87 -20.80
CA GLN A 325 15.37 17.71 -22.01
C GLN A 325 14.52 17.49 -23.26
#